data_9465f293a942c2f13e206643e6d77393
#
_entry.id   9465f293a942c2f13e206643e6d77393
#
_cell.length_a   1.000
_cell.length_b   1.000
_cell.length_c   1.000
_cell.angle_alpha   90.00
_cell.angle_beta   90.00
_cell.angle_gamma   90.00
#
_symmetry.space_group_name_H-M   'P 1'
#
loop_
_entity.id
_entity.type
_entity.pdbx_description
1 polymer ?
#
loop_
_entity_poly.entity_id
_entity_poly.type
_entity_poly.pdbx_seq_one_letter_code
_entity_poly.pdbx_strand_id
1 'polypeptide(L)'
;LWKAAKPGEPFWESPWGKGRLGWHIECSAMSQPYLPLDIHGGGQDLIFPHHENEIAQSEAACACSLARYWVHNGFVQVNAEKMSKSLGNFKTIRDILENYLPETLRFFLLGKHYRSPIDFTADSMDEAEKAQHRVFTALHEAGKALARDKWKKTPLPQEMAEEWATLPKAFDAALEDDINTAQALGQVFAQVRLVNRLLEDKGLRAGETGRDLLQDFLARAQEWNKRLGLFGQDPQAFLAELRSQRARRA
;
A
#
# COMPACT_ATOMS: atom_id res chain seq x y z
N LEU A 1 8.12 33.67 -3.04
CA LEU A 1 6.80 34.12 -2.57
C LEU A 1 5.99 34.77 -3.70
N TRP A 2 6.49 35.81 -4.33
CA TRP A 2 5.85 36.54 -5.42
C TRP A 2 6.65 36.39 -6.72
N LYS A 3 6.00 36.08 -7.83
CA LYS A 3 6.62 35.94 -9.15
C LYS A 3 6.03 37.00 -10.09
N ALA A 4 6.86 37.74 -10.81
CA ALA A 4 6.40 38.65 -11.85
C ALA A 4 5.59 37.90 -12.91
N ALA A 5 4.46 38.44 -13.33
CA ALA A 5 3.62 37.87 -14.36
C ALA A 5 4.30 37.90 -15.73
N LYS A 6 4.15 36.81 -16.49
CA LYS A 6 4.53 36.77 -17.90
C LYS A 6 3.33 37.11 -18.78
N PRO A 7 3.54 37.56 -20.02
CA PRO A 7 2.43 37.80 -20.94
C PRO A 7 1.53 36.59 -21.09
N GLY A 8 0.21 36.78 -20.90
CA GLY A 8 -0.79 35.74 -21.00
C GLY A 8 -1.01 34.89 -19.72
N GLU A 9 -0.25 35.11 -18.65
CA GLU A 9 -0.51 34.47 -17.35
C GLU A 9 -1.55 35.25 -16.53
N PRO A 10 -2.37 34.58 -15.71
CA PRO A 10 -3.16 35.25 -14.66
C PRO A 10 -2.27 35.99 -13.70
N PHE A 11 -2.71 37.18 -13.27
CA PHE A 11 -1.93 38.03 -12.35
C PHE A 11 -2.83 38.75 -11.37
N TRP A 12 -2.21 39.20 -10.29
CA TRP A 12 -2.78 40.12 -9.30
C TRP A 12 -1.91 41.37 -9.19
N GLU A 13 -2.52 42.47 -8.84
CA GLU A 13 -1.78 43.71 -8.53
C GLU A 13 -1.15 43.55 -7.14
N SER A 14 0.05 44.12 -6.99
CA SER A 14 0.77 44.17 -5.71
C SER A 14 1.67 45.40 -5.64
N PRO A 15 2.16 45.77 -4.44
CA PRO A 15 3.17 46.85 -4.31
C PRO A 15 4.46 46.61 -5.11
N TRP A 16 4.70 45.32 -5.49
CA TRP A 16 5.89 44.93 -6.26
C TRP A 16 5.57 44.74 -7.77
N GLY A 17 4.41 45.23 -8.22
CA GLY A 17 3.94 45.10 -9.59
C GLY A 17 3.05 43.88 -9.82
N LYS A 18 2.63 43.72 -11.09
CA LYS A 18 1.80 42.58 -11.52
C LYS A 18 2.53 41.26 -11.38
N GLY A 19 1.89 40.30 -10.72
CA GLY A 19 2.51 39.00 -10.49
C GLY A 19 1.56 37.96 -10.00
N ARG A 20 2.10 36.80 -9.68
CA ARG A 20 1.37 35.67 -9.13
C ARG A 20 2.08 35.08 -7.92
N LEU A 21 1.33 34.39 -7.10
CA LEU A 21 1.85 33.67 -5.96
C LEU A 21 2.82 32.55 -6.42
N GLY A 22 3.83 32.28 -5.61
CA GLY A 22 4.66 31.10 -5.76
C GLY A 22 4.01 29.89 -5.12
N TRP A 23 4.31 28.69 -5.62
CA TRP A 23 3.72 27.44 -5.17
C TRP A 23 3.72 27.24 -3.64
N HIS A 24 4.83 27.54 -2.97
CA HIS A 24 4.97 27.32 -1.52
C HIS A 24 3.93 28.10 -0.70
N ILE A 25 3.72 29.37 -1.03
CA ILE A 25 2.76 30.20 -0.29
C ILE A 25 1.31 29.81 -0.56
N GLU A 26 1.01 29.23 -1.71
CA GLU A 26 -0.32 28.71 -2.00
C GLU A 26 -0.66 27.58 -1.01
N CYS A 27 0.24 26.61 -0.82
CA CYS A 27 0.05 25.51 0.12
C CYS A 27 0.00 26.02 1.57
N SER A 28 0.87 26.95 1.96
CA SER A 28 0.87 27.57 3.29
C SER A 28 -0.47 28.27 3.58
N ALA A 29 -1.01 29.01 2.62
CA ALA A 29 -2.29 29.70 2.77
C ALA A 29 -3.47 28.73 2.83
N MET A 30 -3.46 27.65 2.03
CA MET A 30 -4.52 26.64 2.04
C MET A 30 -4.54 25.81 3.34
N SER A 31 -3.38 25.56 3.93
CA SER A 31 -3.27 24.80 5.18
C SER A 31 -3.59 25.64 6.43
N GLN A 32 -3.47 26.97 6.35
CA GLN A 32 -3.59 27.89 7.50
C GLN A 32 -4.84 27.68 8.36
N PRO A 33 -6.06 27.45 7.80
CA PRO A 33 -7.27 27.23 8.63
C PRO A 33 -7.25 25.93 9.46
N TYR A 34 -6.32 25.02 9.17
CA TYR A 34 -6.28 23.67 9.77
C TYR A 34 -5.05 23.44 10.65
N LEU A 35 -4.23 24.49 10.88
CA LEU A 35 -2.99 24.38 11.65
C LEU A 35 -3.23 24.15 13.16
N PRO A 36 -2.40 23.34 13.82
CA PRO A 36 -1.38 22.46 13.24
C PRO A 36 -1.98 21.25 12.53
N LEU A 37 -1.46 20.90 11.36
CA LEU A 37 -1.88 19.69 10.65
C LEU A 37 -1.50 18.44 11.45
N ASP A 38 -2.30 17.39 11.37
CA ASP A 38 -1.90 16.11 11.95
C ASP A 38 -0.77 15.47 11.12
N ILE A 39 -0.94 15.42 9.80
CA ILE A 39 0.04 14.82 8.88
C ILE A 39 0.23 15.75 7.68
N HIS A 40 1.48 16.00 7.30
CA HIS A 40 1.85 16.62 6.04
C HIS A 40 2.79 15.69 5.27
N GLY A 41 2.52 15.48 3.99
CA GLY A 41 3.26 14.50 3.21
C GLY A 41 3.51 14.90 1.77
N GLY A 42 4.49 14.23 1.16
CA GLY A 42 4.85 14.42 -0.24
C GLY A 42 6.01 13.55 -0.68
N GLY A 43 6.52 13.76 -1.88
CA GLY A 43 7.74 13.12 -2.33
C GLY A 43 8.98 13.65 -1.60
N GLN A 44 10.03 12.86 -1.53
CA GLN A 44 11.31 13.28 -0.93
C GLN A 44 11.90 14.53 -1.57
N ASP A 45 11.60 14.80 -2.84
CA ASP A 45 12.03 16.00 -3.56
C ASP A 45 11.32 17.27 -3.10
N LEU A 46 10.23 17.16 -2.36
CA LEU A 46 9.52 18.30 -1.79
C LEU A 46 10.08 18.74 -0.42
N ILE A 47 10.91 17.93 0.24
CA ILE A 47 11.53 18.30 1.52
C ILE A 47 12.19 19.68 1.38
N PHE A 48 13.02 19.82 0.36
CA PHE A 48 13.66 21.08 0.03
C PHE A 48 13.53 21.36 -1.48
N PRO A 49 13.12 22.59 -1.85
CA PRO A 49 12.84 23.74 -0.98
C PRO A 49 11.38 23.91 -0.54
N HIS A 50 10.45 23.01 -0.96
CA HIS A 50 9.01 23.26 -0.85
C HIS A 50 8.52 23.22 0.61
N HIS A 51 8.67 22.11 1.31
CA HIS A 51 8.18 21.94 2.68
C HIS A 51 8.93 22.84 3.67
N GLU A 52 10.23 23.04 3.50
CA GLU A 52 10.99 24.00 4.33
C GLU A 52 10.47 25.44 4.17
N ASN A 53 10.07 25.82 2.96
CA ASN A 53 9.44 27.13 2.76
C ASN A 53 8.03 27.21 3.36
N GLU A 54 7.26 26.13 3.32
CA GLU A 54 5.94 26.09 3.95
C GLU A 54 6.03 26.19 5.47
N ILE A 55 7.00 25.50 6.09
CA ILE A 55 7.31 25.61 7.53
C ILE A 55 7.61 27.08 7.86
N ALA A 56 8.59 27.67 7.18
CA ALA A 56 9.01 29.04 7.44
C ALA A 56 7.86 30.05 7.27
N GLN A 57 7.01 29.89 6.28
CA GLN A 57 5.88 30.79 6.01
C GLN A 57 4.76 30.64 7.03
N SER A 58 4.38 29.38 7.33
CA SER A 58 3.25 29.10 8.22
C SER A 58 3.59 29.40 9.67
N GLU A 59 4.75 28.99 10.15
CA GLU A 59 5.18 29.21 11.53
C GLU A 59 5.44 30.68 11.84
N ALA A 60 5.96 31.44 10.85
CA ALA A 60 6.11 32.88 11.00
C ALA A 60 4.75 33.62 11.02
N ALA A 61 3.73 33.07 10.35
CA ALA A 61 2.41 33.70 10.27
C ALA A 61 1.52 33.39 11.47
N CYS A 62 1.55 32.18 12.03
CA CYS A 62 0.62 31.74 13.09
C CYS A 62 1.28 31.50 14.45
N ALA A 63 2.60 31.53 14.57
CA ALA A 63 3.37 31.14 15.76
C ALA A 63 3.00 29.72 16.26
N CYS A 64 2.69 28.83 15.36
CA CYS A 64 2.34 27.41 15.61
C CYS A 64 3.07 26.50 14.64
N SER A 65 3.30 25.23 15.00
CA SER A 65 3.91 24.26 14.10
C SER A 65 3.02 24.00 12.89
N LEU A 66 3.61 23.82 11.70
CA LEU A 66 2.86 23.48 10.49
C LEU A 66 2.23 22.09 10.59
N ALA A 67 3.00 21.08 10.97
CA ALA A 67 2.51 19.70 11.09
C ALA A 67 3.13 18.94 12.25
N ARG A 68 2.38 17.97 12.79
CA ARG A 68 2.87 17.04 13.85
C ARG A 68 3.73 15.93 13.28
N TYR A 69 3.32 15.37 12.15
CA TYR A 69 4.01 14.27 11.48
C TYR A 69 4.28 14.59 10.01
N TRP A 70 5.45 14.17 9.55
CA TRP A 70 5.90 14.35 8.17
C TRP A 70 6.11 13.00 7.51
N VAL A 71 5.50 12.80 6.34
CA VAL A 71 5.61 11.55 5.59
C VAL A 71 6.16 11.84 4.20
N HIS A 72 7.38 11.36 3.91
CA HIS A 72 8.02 11.56 2.62
C HIS A 72 8.24 10.22 1.93
N ASN A 73 7.57 10.03 0.78
CA ASN A 73 7.71 8.81 -0.01
C ASN A 73 8.89 8.89 -0.99
N GLY A 74 9.50 7.74 -1.23
CA GLY A 74 10.51 7.56 -2.27
C GLY A 74 9.96 7.77 -3.67
N PHE A 75 10.84 7.87 -4.66
CA PHE A 75 10.46 8.05 -6.05
C PHE A 75 9.90 6.78 -6.68
N VAL A 76 8.95 6.94 -7.60
CA VAL A 76 8.64 5.91 -8.58
C VAL A 76 9.62 6.04 -9.74
N GLN A 77 10.31 4.94 -10.03
CA GLN A 77 11.24 4.81 -11.14
C GLN A 77 10.61 3.93 -12.22
N VAL A 78 11.10 4.03 -13.42
CA VAL A 78 10.76 3.14 -14.54
C VAL A 78 12.08 2.67 -15.16
N ASN A 79 12.36 1.37 -15.07
CA ASN A 79 13.64 0.78 -15.49
C ASN A 79 14.85 1.50 -14.86
N ALA A 80 14.83 1.67 -13.52
CA ALA A 80 15.83 2.35 -12.71
C ALA A 80 16.07 3.84 -13.03
N GLU A 81 15.23 4.45 -13.88
CA GLU A 81 15.26 5.89 -14.16
C GLU A 81 14.08 6.61 -13.50
N LYS A 82 14.27 7.83 -13.02
CA LYS A 82 13.18 8.63 -12.45
C LYS A 82 12.07 8.78 -13.47
N MET A 83 10.84 8.41 -13.08
CA MET A 83 9.65 8.62 -13.93
C MET A 83 9.44 10.13 -14.14
N SER A 84 9.43 10.59 -15.38
CA SER A 84 9.15 11.97 -15.72
C SER A 84 8.56 12.13 -17.11
N LYS A 85 7.74 13.17 -17.29
CA LYS A 85 7.15 13.50 -18.61
C LYS A 85 8.23 13.88 -19.64
N SER A 86 9.31 14.53 -19.18
CA SER A 86 10.41 14.96 -20.06
C SER A 86 11.22 13.81 -20.63
N LEU A 87 11.27 12.67 -19.92
CA LEU A 87 11.96 11.45 -20.39
C LEU A 87 11.05 10.53 -21.22
N GLY A 88 9.76 10.87 -21.35
CA GLY A 88 8.81 10.05 -22.12
C GLY A 88 8.50 8.67 -21.50
N ASN A 89 9.00 8.40 -20.28
CA ASN A 89 8.79 7.14 -19.55
C ASN A 89 7.62 7.20 -18.57
N PHE A 90 6.80 8.27 -18.65
CA PHE A 90 5.67 8.47 -17.74
C PHE A 90 4.54 7.50 -18.06
N LYS A 91 4.10 6.75 -17.04
CA LYS A 91 2.95 5.85 -17.08
C LYS A 91 1.88 6.36 -16.13
N THR A 92 0.65 6.52 -16.62
CA THR A 92 -0.47 6.85 -15.75
C THR A 92 -1.03 5.59 -15.09
N ILE A 93 -1.72 5.76 -13.95
CA ILE A 93 -2.46 4.65 -13.33
C ILE A 93 -3.44 4.03 -14.34
N ARG A 94 -4.08 4.86 -15.18
CA ARG A 94 -5.03 4.39 -16.20
C ARG A 94 -4.37 3.45 -17.21
N ASP A 95 -3.18 3.79 -17.68
CA ASP A 95 -2.43 2.94 -18.63
C ASP A 95 -2.05 1.59 -18.00
N ILE A 96 -1.72 1.60 -16.70
CA ILE A 96 -1.40 0.37 -15.96
C ILE A 96 -2.63 -0.50 -15.78
N LEU A 97 -3.78 0.10 -15.49
CA LEU A 97 -5.04 -0.62 -15.27
C LEU A 97 -5.63 -1.24 -16.55
N GLU A 98 -5.14 -0.89 -17.73
CA GLU A 98 -5.47 -1.61 -18.96
C GLU A 98 -4.94 -3.06 -18.93
N ASN A 99 -3.82 -3.28 -18.23
CA ASN A 99 -3.10 -4.54 -18.21
C ASN A 99 -3.13 -5.28 -16.86
N TYR A 100 -3.35 -4.58 -15.75
CA TYR A 100 -3.30 -5.14 -14.41
C TYR A 100 -4.55 -4.79 -13.60
N LEU A 101 -4.93 -5.68 -12.66
CA LEU A 101 -6.03 -5.39 -11.74
C LEU A 101 -5.64 -4.25 -10.78
N PRO A 102 -6.61 -3.40 -10.36
CA PRO A 102 -6.33 -2.31 -9.42
C PRO A 102 -5.68 -2.78 -8.13
N GLU A 103 -6.11 -3.92 -7.61
CA GLU A 103 -5.54 -4.50 -6.38
C GLU A 103 -4.10 -4.97 -6.60
N THR A 104 -3.72 -5.41 -7.82
CA THR A 104 -2.33 -5.79 -8.13
C THR A 104 -1.41 -4.58 -8.09
N LEU A 105 -1.84 -3.45 -8.65
CA LEU A 105 -1.08 -2.21 -8.54
C LEU A 105 -0.94 -1.75 -7.09
N ARG A 106 -2.03 -1.82 -6.31
CA ARG A 106 -1.98 -1.50 -4.87
C ARG A 106 -1.02 -2.40 -4.12
N PHE A 107 -1.07 -3.71 -4.38
CA PHE A 107 -0.17 -4.68 -3.77
C PHE A 107 1.30 -4.39 -4.12
N PHE A 108 1.59 -4.08 -5.38
CA PHE A 108 2.91 -3.70 -5.84
C PHE A 108 3.46 -2.49 -5.06
N LEU A 109 2.65 -1.42 -4.94
CA LEU A 109 3.05 -0.22 -4.22
C LEU A 109 3.28 -0.47 -2.72
N LEU A 110 2.43 -1.28 -2.08
CA LEU A 110 2.56 -1.65 -0.66
C LEU A 110 3.65 -2.70 -0.39
N GLY A 111 4.16 -3.35 -1.43
CA GLY A 111 5.22 -4.36 -1.36
C GLY A 111 6.61 -3.78 -1.07
N LYS A 112 6.75 -2.46 -1.02
CA LYS A 112 7.97 -1.73 -0.63
C LYS A 112 7.66 -0.78 0.51
N HIS A 113 8.67 -0.48 1.32
CA HIS A 113 8.55 0.59 2.31
C HIS A 113 8.39 1.93 1.59
N TYR A 114 7.43 2.77 2.02
CA TYR A 114 7.10 4.00 1.30
C TYR A 114 8.27 4.98 1.14
N ARG A 115 9.25 4.96 2.05
CA ARG A 115 10.46 5.80 1.95
C ARG A 115 11.45 5.31 0.89
N SER A 116 11.32 4.06 0.45
CA SER A 116 12.22 3.48 -0.55
C SER A 116 11.77 3.80 -1.97
N PRO A 117 12.68 4.03 -2.90
CA PRO A 117 12.30 4.11 -4.30
C PRO A 117 11.70 2.78 -4.76
N ILE A 118 10.69 2.87 -5.63
CA ILE A 118 10.03 1.71 -6.22
C ILE A 118 10.23 1.74 -7.73
N ASP A 119 10.77 0.65 -8.27
CA ASP A 119 10.99 0.53 -9.71
C ASP A 119 9.85 -0.22 -10.38
N PHE A 120 9.11 0.49 -11.22
CA PHE A 120 8.00 -0.04 -11.98
C PHE A 120 8.54 -0.69 -13.27
N THR A 121 8.48 -2.01 -13.31
CA THR A 121 8.78 -2.83 -14.49
C THR A 121 7.64 -3.82 -14.73
N ALA A 122 7.52 -4.35 -15.95
CA ALA A 122 6.56 -5.42 -16.22
C ALA A 122 6.83 -6.64 -15.32
N ASP A 123 8.08 -7.01 -15.14
CA ASP A 123 8.48 -8.15 -14.29
C ASP A 123 8.07 -7.93 -12.83
N SER A 124 8.26 -6.72 -12.28
CA SER A 124 7.89 -6.42 -10.89
C SER A 124 6.36 -6.46 -10.68
N MET A 125 5.57 -6.06 -11.68
CA MET A 125 4.12 -6.19 -11.65
C MET A 125 3.67 -7.64 -11.78
N ASP A 126 4.32 -8.43 -12.62
CA ASP A 126 4.03 -9.87 -12.75
C ASP A 126 4.40 -10.65 -11.49
N GLU A 127 5.47 -10.27 -10.79
CA GLU A 127 5.80 -10.81 -9.47
C GLU A 127 4.74 -10.46 -8.42
N ALA A 128 4.27 -9.21 -8.39
CA ALA A 128 3.18 -8.79 -7.52
C ALA A 128 1.91 -9.60 -7.78
N GLU A 129 1.57 -9.81 -9.03
CA GLU A 129 0.41 -10.62 -9.46
C GLU A 129 0.55 -12.09 -9.03
N LYS A 130 1.74 -12.69 -9.20
CA LYS A 130 2.02 -14.06 -8.74
C LYS A 130 1.92 -14.17 -7.22
N ALA A 131 2.39 -13.15 -6.50
CA ALA A 131 2.31 -13.10 -5.05
C ALA A 131 0.86 -13.03 -4.56
N GLN A 132 0.02 -12.15 -5.14
CA GLN A 132 -1.41 -12.10 -4.86
C GLN A 132 -2.13 -13.42 -5.18
N HIS A 133 -1.84 -14.00 -6.33
CA HIS A 133 -2.41 -15.30 -6.72
C HIS A 133 -2.18 -16.35 -5.63
N ARG A 134 -0.99 -16.40 -5.00
CA ARG A 134 -0.71 -17.34 -3.90
C ARG A 134 -1.61 -17.10 -2.69
N VAL A 135 -1.83 -15.83 -2.30
CA VAL A 135 -2.70 -15.51 -1.15
C VAL A 135 -4.14 -15.88 -1.45
N PHE A 136 -4.68 -15.47 -2.59
CA PHE A 136 -6.06 -15.78 -2.97
C PHE A 136 -6.29 -17.28 -3.17
N THR A 137 -5.29 -18.02 -3.65
CA THR A 137 -5.36 -19.50 -3.71
C THR A 137 -5.46 -20.09 -2.32
N ALA A 138 -4.66 -19.64 -1.36
CA ALA A 138 -4.74 -20.12 0.02
C ALA A 138 -6.10 -19.80 0.67
N LEU A 139 -6.64 -18.60 0.44
CA LEU A 139 -7.98 -18.21 0.92
C LEU A 139 -9.08 -19.10 0.31
N HIS A 140 -9.01 -19.37 -0.99
CA HIS A 140 -9.95 -20.22 -1.69
C HIS A 140 -9.90 -21.68 -1.18
N GLU A 141 -8.71 -22.27 -1.05
CA GLU A 141 -8.56 -23.63 -0.56
C GLU A 141 -8.93 -23.76 0.93
N ALA A 142 -8.67 -22.72 1.74
CA ALA A 142 -9.15 -22.68 3.12
C ALA A 142 -10.68 -22.69 3.19
N GLY A 143 -11.36 -21.88 2.37
CA GLY A 143 -12.81 -21.85 2.26
C GLY A 143 -13.39 -23.21 1.83
N LYS A 144 -12.78 -23.86 0.83
CA LYS A 144 -13.17 -25.23 0.40
C LYS A 144 -12.99 -26.26 1.51
N ALA A 145 -11.87 -26.17 2.26
CA ALA A 145 -11.63 -27.11 3.33
C ALA A 145 -12.67 -26.99 4.45
N LEU A 146 -13.18 -25.79 4.70
CA LEU A 146 -14.21 -25.50 5.69
C LEU A 146 -15.61 -25.96 5.29
N ALA A 147 -15.88 -26.24 4.03
CA ALA A 147 -17.16 -26.81 3.56
C ALA A 147 -17.41 -28.27 4.02
N ARG A 148 -16.56 -28.82 4.85
CA ARG A 148 -16.64 -30.17 5.39
C ARG A 148 -17.62 -30.23 6.55
N ASP A 149 -18.44 -31.31 6.59
CA ASP A 149 -19.45 -31.51 7.64
C ASP A 149 -18.91 -32.14 8.93
N LYS A 150 -17.81 -32.90 8.84
CA LYS A 150 -17.27 -33.67 9.97
C LYS A 150 -15.81 -33.34 10.23
N TRP A 151 -15.51 -33.15 11.52
CA TRP A 151 -14.19 -32.85 12.01
C TRP A 151 -13.73 -33.87 13.03
N LYS A 152 -12.41 -34.07 13.09
CA LYS A 152 -11.77 -35.05 13.99
C LYS A 152 -11.10 -34.31 15.15
N LYS A 153 -11.02 -34.90 16.31
CA LYS A 153 -10.22 -34.40 17.43
C LYS A 153 -8.73 -34.59 17.15
N THR A 154 -8.14 -33.72 16.34
CA THR A 154 -6.72 -33.76 16.01
C THR A 154 -6.11 -32.41 16.43
N PRO A 155 -5.21 -32.37 17.43
CA PRO A 155 -4.56 -31.13 17.86
C PRO A 155 -3.59 -30.64 16.79
N LEU A 156 -3.38 -29.32 16.73
CA LEU A 156 -2.26 -28.74 15.99
C LEU A 156 -0.94 -29.09 16.67
N PRO A 157 0.16 -29.28 15.93
CA PRO A 157 1.50 -29.31 16.48
C PRO A 157 1.74 -28.02 17.30
N GLN A 158 2.36 -28.15 18.48
CA GLN A 158 2.58 -27.04 19.38
C GLN A 158 3.33 -25.87 18.68
N GLU A 159 4.40 -26.19 17.95
CA GLU A 159 5.18 -25.21 17.19
C GLU A 159 4.31 -24.41 16.20
N MET A 160 3.40 -25.07 15.49
CA MET A 160 2.50 -24.41 14.54
C MET A 160 1.51 -23.49 15.25
N ALA A 161 0.98 -23.90 16.40
CA ALA A 161 0.06 -23.10 17.19
C ALA A 161 0.75 -21.85 17.78
N GLU A 162 1.97 -22.01 18.29
CA GLU A 162 2.79 -20.91 18.80
C GLU A 162 3.16 -19.92 17.71
N GLU A 163 3.66 -20.40 16.56
CA GLU A 163 3.95 -19.58 15.40
C GLU A 163 2.71 -18.80 14.95
N TRP A 164 1.56 -19.45 14.80
CA TRP A 164 0.30 -18.83 14.40
C TRP A 164 -0.13 -17.71 15.34
N ALA A 165 0.03 -17.90 16.65
CA ALA A 165 -0.37 -16.94 17.67
C ALA A 165 0.45 -15.64 17.65
N THR A 166 1.70 -15.67 17.14
CA THR A 166 2.59 -14.50 17.09
C THR A 166 2.31 -13.58 15.89
N LEU A 167 1.80 -14.12 14.78
CA LEU A 167 1.71 -13.43 13.50
C LEU A 167 0.82 -12.17 13.48
N PRO A 168 -0.34 -12.11 14.19
CA PRO A 168 -1.14 -10.89 14.24
C PRO A 168 -0.38 -9.73 14.90
N LYS A 169 0.29 -10.00 16.03
CA LYS A 169 1.10 -8.98 16.73
C LYS A 169 2.28 -8.51 15.87
N ALA A 170 2.91 -9.42 15.14
CA ALA A 170 4.01 -9.08 14.24
C ALA A 170 3.52 -8.25 13.03
N PHE A 171 2.29 -8.49 12.54
CA PHE A 171 1.67 -7.67 11.51
C PHE A 171 1.39 -6.25 12.03
N ASP A 172 0.81 -6.12 13.21
CA ASP A 172 0.52 -4.81 13.81
C ASP A 172 1.82 -4.04 14.10
N ALA A 173 2.81 -4.70 14.70
CA ALA A 173 4.10 -4.10 14.99
C ALA A 173 4.81 -3.58 13.72
N ALA A 174 4.65 -4.28 12.59
CA ALA A 174 5.20 -3.81 11.32
C ALA A 174 4.53 -2.51 10.83
N LEU A 175 3.22 -2.37 11.01
CA LEU A 175 2.50 -1.15 10.66
C LEU A 175 2.79 0.00 11.63
N GLU A 176 3.06 -0.30 12.90
CA GLU A 176 3.45 0.67 13.92
C GLU A 176 4.90 1.15 13.74
N ASP A 177 5.74 0.35 13.09
CA ASP A 177 7.12 0.70 12.75
C ASP A 177 7.17 1.47 11.41
N ASP A 178 6.89 2.76 11.47
CA ASP A 178 6.95 3.68 10.33
C ASP A 178 6.14 3.21 9.11
N ILE A 179 4.96 2.64 9.36
CA ILE A 179 4.01 2.17 8.31
C ILE A 179 4.68 1.15 7.37
N ASN A 180 5.45 0.20 7.90
CA ASN A 180 6.20 -0.77 7.13
C ASN A 180 5.29 -1.85 6.52
N THR A 181 4.56 -1.47 5.45
CA THR A 181 3.63 -2.36 4.75
C THR A 181 4.32 -3.56 4.11
N ALA A 182 5.58 -3.42 3.70
CA ALA A 182 6.36 -4.52 3.13
C ALA A 182 6.58 -5.63 4.17
N GLN A 183 6.94 -5.26 5.40
CA GLN A 183 7.09 -6.21 6.51
C GLN A 183 5.75 -6.80 6.93
N ALA A 184 4.68 -5.99 6.97
CA ALA A 184 3.33 -6.48 7.25
C ALA A 184 2.87 -7.52 6.22
N LEU A 185 3.10 -7.31 4.92
CA LEU A 185 2.85 -8.30 3.88
C LEU A 185 3.71 -9.56 4.07
N GLY A 186 4.93 -9.44 4.58
CA GLY A 186 5.76 -10.58 4.98
C GLY A 186 5.05 -11.49 6.01
N GLN A 187 4.32 -10.89 6.97
CA GLN A 187 3.53 -11.64 7.95
C GLN A 187 2.28 -12.29 7.34
N VAL A 188 1.67 -11.66 6.32
CA VAL A 188 0.60 -12.30 5.53
C VAL A 188 1.13 -13.57 4.86
N PHE A 189 2.30 -13.51 4.23
CA PHE A 189 2.91 -14.69 3.59
C PHE A 189 3.35 -15.76 4.60
N ALA A 190 3.74 -15.39 5.80
CA ALA A 190 4.00 -16.35 6.88
C ALA A 190 2.72 -17.15 7.21
N GLN A 191 1.58 -16.45 7.34
CA GLN A 191 0.29 -17.10 7.56
C GLN A 191 -0.11 -18.01 6.39
N VAL A 192 0.06 -17.55 5.16
CA VAL A 192 -0.19 -18.38 3.95
C VAL A 192 0.64 -19.66 3.97
N ARG A 193 1.93 -19.59 4.35
CA ARG A 193 2.78 -20.80 4.46
C ARG A 193 2.26 -21.79 5.48
N LEU A 194 1.85 -21.31 6.66
CA LEU A 194 1.29 -22.19 7.71
C LEU A 194 -0.02 -22.84 7.25
N VAL A 195 -0.91 -22.05 6.64
CA VAL A 195 -2.17 -22.58 6.08
C VAL A 195 -1.92 -23.63 5.01
N ASN A 196 -0.96 -23.43 4.11
CA ASN A 196 -0.62 -24.42 3.09
C ASN A 196 -0.09 -25.71 3.72
N ARG A 197 0.81 -25.63 4.72
CA ARG A 197 1.27 -26.81 5.49
C ARG A 197 0.10 -27.57 6.14
N LEU A 198 -0.85 -26.84 6.73
CA LEU A 198 -2.05 -27.45 7.32
C LEU A 198 -2.92 -28.12 6.26
N LEU A 199 -3.13 -27.50 5.12
CA LEU A 199 -3.96 -28.02 4.03
C LEU A 199 -3.36 -29.26 3.34
N GLU A 200 -2.03 -29.36 3.29
CA GLU A 200 -1.30 -30.53 2.75
C GLU A 200 -1.43 -31.75 3.67
N ASP A 201 -1.45 -31.55 4.99
CA ASP A 201 -1.62 -32.64 5.95
C ASP A 201 -3.09 -33.06 6.10
N LYS A 202 -3.41 -34.27 5.68
CA LYS A 202 -4.77 -34.80 5.70
C LYS A 202 -5.37 -34.89 7.12
N GLY A 203 -4.53 -35.14 8.14
CA GLY A 203 -4.94 -35.22 9.54
C GLY A 203 -5.28 -33.83 10.09
N LEU A 204 -4.37 -32.88 9.95
CA LEU A 204 -4.53 -31.48 10.41
C LEU A 204 -5.69 -30.81 9.71
N ARG A 205 -5.80 -30.92 8.38
CA ARG A 205 -6.89 -30.39 7.58
C ARG A 205 -8.27 -30.90 7.98
N ALA A 206 -8.33 -32.12 8.54
CA ALA A 206 -9.56 -32.72 9.02
C ALA A 206 -9.82 -32.52 10.53
N GLY A 207 -8.89 -31.87 11.23
CA GLY A 207 -8.93 -31.60 12.67
C GLY A 207 -9.79 -30.42 13.06
N GLU A 208 -10.42 -30.46 14.25
CA GLU A 208 -11.18 -29.33 14.81
C GLU A 208 -10.28 -28.08 14.97
N THR A 209 -9.06 -28.25 15.51
CA THR A 209 -8.11 -27.15 15.68
C THR A 209 -7.61 -26.62 14.34
N GLY A 210 -7.51 -27.47 13.31
CA GLY A 210 -7.21 -27.03 11.94
C GLY A 210 -8.35 -26.20 11.35
N ARG A 211 -9.61 -26.60 11.59
CA ARG A 211 -10.80 -25.80 11.23
C ARG A 211 -10.73 -24.41 11.85
N ASP A 212 -10.47 -24.33 13.16
CA ASP A 212 -10.45 -23.07 13.87
C ASP A 212 -9.35 -22.14 13.35
N LEU A 213 -8.17 -22.68 12.99
CA LEU A 213 -7.11 -21.93 12.33
C LEU A 213 -7.52 -21.42 10.94
N LEU A 214 -8.19 -22.24 10.13
CA LEU A 214 -8.67 -21.83 8.81
C LEU A 214 -9.75 -20.74 8.90
N GLN A 215 -10.66 -20.83 9.88
CA GLN A 215 -11.66 -19.78 10.14
C GLN A 215 -10.99 -18.45 10.55
N ASP A 216 -10.03 -18.52 11.46
CA ASP A 216 -9.24 -17.36 11.87
C ASP A 216 -8.46 -16.75 10.69
N PHE A 217 -7.87 -17.58 9.82
CA PHE A 217 -7.20 -17.12 8.60
C PHE A 217 -8.12 -16.30 7.69
N LEU A 218 -9.33 -16.76 7.44
CA LEU A 218 -10.31 -16.03 6.64
C LEU A 218 -10.76 -14.72 7.33
N ALA A 219 -10.91 -14.74 8.66
CA ALA A 219 -11.22 -13.54 9.42
C ALA A 219 -10.08 -12.50 9.35
N ARG A 220 -8.82 -12.96 9.45
CA ARG A 220 -7.64 -12.07 9.30
C ARG A 220 -7.55 -11.44 7.92
N ALA A 221 -7.97 -12.12 6.86
CA ALA A 221 -8.01 -11.53 5.52
C ALA A 221 -8.93 -10.29 5.48
N GLN A 222 -10.03 -10.29 6.23
CA GLN A 222 -10.90 -9.12 6.35
C GLN A 222 -10.20 -7.96 7.09
N GLU A 223 -9.39 -8.27 8.11
CA GLU A 223 -8.59 -7.23 8.80
C GLU A 223 -7.49 -6.67 7.89
N TRP A 224 -6.83 -7.51 7.08
CA TRP A 224 -5.88 -7.01 6.07
C TRP A 224 -6.55 -6.09 5.06
N ASN A 225 -7.78 -6.46 4.63
CA ASN A 225 -8.55 -5.60 3.74
C ASN A 225 -8.87 -4.24 4.36
N LYS A 226 -9.32 -4.21 5.61
CA LYS A 226 -9.61 -2.95 6.32
C LYS A 226 -8.37 -2.04 6.42
N ARG A 227 -7.20 -2.63 6.67
CA ARG A 227 -5.96 -1.88 6.88
C ARG A 227 -5.22 -1.52 5.60
N LEU A 228 -5.15 -2.46 4.66
CA LEU A 228 -4.33 -2.33 3.45
C LEU A 228 -5.15 -2.14 2.16
N GLY A 229 -6.45 -2.43 2.20
CA GLY A 229 -7.30 -2.50 1.00
C GLY A 229 -6.90 -3.65 0.07
N LEU A 230 -6.48 -4.79 0.64
CA LEU A 230 -6.03 -6.00 -0.06
C LEU A 230 -6.78 -7.23 0.45
N PHE A 231 -7.00 -8.21 -0.45
CA PHE A 231 -7.54 -9.52 -0.12
C PHE A 231 -8.99 -9.53 0.39
N GLY A 232 -9.75 -8.48 0.08
CA GLY A 232 -11.16 -8.36 0.51
C GLY A 232 -12.16 -8.91 -0.48
N GLN A 233 -11.75 -9.24 -1.71
CA GLN A 233 -12.60 -9.76 -2.75
C GLN A 233 -12.91 -11.26 -2.54
N ASP A 234 -13.98 -11.76 -3.16
CA ASP A 234 -14.21 -13.19 -3.22
C ASP A 234 -13.03 -13.91 -3.92
N PRO A 235 -12.39 -14.89 -3.25
CA PRO A 235 -11.19 -15.49 -3.79
C PRO A 235 -11.38 -16.20 -5.12
N GLN A 236 -12.52 -16.84 -5.36
CA GLN A 236 -12.80 -17.51 -6.61
C GLN A 236 -13.01 -16.52 -7.76
N ALA A 237 -13.75 -15.43 -7.50
CA ALA A 237 -14.00 -14.37 -8.46
C ALA A 237 -12.67 -13.68 -8.85
N PHE A 238 -11.84 -13.30 -7.87
CA PHE A 238 -10.53 -12.69 -8.12
C PHE A 238 -9.63 -13.59 -8.98
N LEU A 239 -9.51 -14.87 -8.64
CA LEU A 239 -8.70 -15.82 -9.40
C LEU A 239 -9.20 -16.04 -10.83
N ALA A 240 -10.51 -15.95 -11.06
CA ALA A 240 -11.10 -16.03 -12.40
C ALA A 240 -10.81 -14.78 -13.21
N GLU A 241 -10.96 -13.59 -12.62
CA GLU A 241 -10.67 -12.31 -13.25
C GLU A 241 -9.19 -12.18 -13.62
N LEU A 242 -8.30 -12.58 -12.70
CA LEU A 242 -6.86 -12.59 -12.91
C LEU A 242 -6.46 -13.47 -14.10
N ARG A 243 -7.04 -14.65 -14.21
CA ARG A 243 -6.83 -15.55 -15.37
C ARG A 243 -7.31 -14.92 -16.68
N SER A 244 -8.49 -14.30 -16.66
CA SER A 244 -9.04 -13.61 -17.82
C SER A 244 -8.15 -12.46 -18.27
N GLN A 245 -7.61 -11.68 -17.32
CA GLN A 245 -6.74 -10.55 -17.64
C GLN A 245 -5.38 -11.00 -18.20
N ARG A 246 -4.79 -12.07 -17.64
CA ARG A 246 -3.58 -12.67 -18.19
C ARG A 246 -3.76 -13.15 -19.63
N ALA A 247 -4.90 -13.78 -19.92
CA ALA A 247 -5.20 -14.26 -21.27
C ALA A 247 -5.37 -13.10 -22.30
N ARG A 248 -5.73 -11.90 -21.85
CA ARG A 248 -5.82 -10.71 -22.72
C ARG A 248 -4.47 -10.06 -23.02
N ARG A 249 -3.45 -10.29 -22.14
CA ARG A 249 -2.09 -9.77 -22.31
C ARG A 249 -1.16 -10.70 -23.11
N ALA A 250 -1.47 -12.02 -23.15
CA ALA A 250 -0.74 -13.04 -23.88
C ALA A 250 -1.08 -13.01 -25.38
#